data_cefce06d2d8084408f9f2d589bf4957e
#
_entry.id   cefce06d2d8084408f9f2d589bf4957e
#
_cell.length_a   1.000
_cell.length_b   1.000
_cell.length_c   1.000
_cell.angle_alpha   90.00
_cell.angle_beta   90.00
_cell.angle_gamma   90.00
#
_symmetry.space_group_name_H-M   'P 1'
#
loop_
_entity.id
_entity.type
_entity.pdbx_description
1 polymer ?
#
loop_
_entity_poly.entity_id
_entity_poly.type
_entity_poly.pdbx_seq_one_letter_code
_entity_poly.pdbx_strand_id
1 'polypeptide(L)'
;MKNGICVAGNAIIDILYPIERYPGKGELTTITEGIMQATGGAMCNVIMDLARLDPALPLTAIGRIGDDPEGRMIMEELAKFPNISTDQMIYEGKTSFTAVMCENDTKQRTFFQYRGANAQLCEEDFDWSRIDCRLLHIGYILLLDTLDEEHAEYGTRMAKLLHSAKANGIKTSIDVVSETGDRFARLVPPALKYT
;
A
#
# COMPACT_ATOMS: atom_id res chain seq x y z
N MET A 1 -8.41 19.07 18.88
CA MET A 1 -8.64 17.60 18.84
C MET A 1 -8.14 17.12 17.49
N LYS A 2 -7.38 16.02 17.46
CA LYS A 2 -6.92 15.42 16.20
C LYS A 2 -8.10 15.07 15.32
N ASN A 3 -7.99 15.34 14.03
CA ASN A 3 -9.08 15.18 13.07
C ASN A 3 -8.59 14.39 11.83
N GLY A 4 -9.52 13.79 11.08
CA GLY A 4 -9.21 13.11 9.87
C GLY A 4 -8.63 11.70 10.05
N ILE A 5 -8.21 11.11 8.93
CA ILE A 5 -7.62 9.77 8.85
C ILE A 5 -6.35 9.86 8.02
N CYS A 6 -5.25 9.31 8.53
CA CYS A 6 -4.07 9.00 7.73
C CYS A 6 -4.19 7.58 7.19
N VAL A 7 -3.91 7.42 5.91
CA VAL A 7 -3.84 6.11 5.26
C VAL A 7 -2.42 5.93 4.72
N ALA A 8 -1.75 4.91 5.21
CA ALA A 8 -0.37 4.62 4.85
C ALA A 8 -0.22 3.22 4.24
N GLY A 9 0.91 2.98 3.61
CA GLY A 9 1.31 1.66 3.13
C GLY A 9 1.46 1.58 1.63
N ASN A 10 0.94 0.51 1.06
CA ASN A 10 1.22 0.10 -0.30
C ASN A 10 0.50 0.96 -1.34
N ALA A 11 1.28 1.68 -2.16
CA ALA A 11 0.84 2.48 -3.31
C ALA A 11 1.49 1.92 -4.57
N ILE A 12 0.71 1.43 -5.52
CA ILE A 12 1.21 0.73 -6.71
C ILE A 12 0.44 1.13 -7.98
N ILE A 13 1.00 0.73 -9.11
CA ILE A 13 0.27 0.63 -10.37
C ILE A 13 0.02 -0.85 -10.68
N ASP A 14 -1.23 -1.20 -10.90
CA ASP A 14 -1.62 -2.49 -11.47
C ASP A 14 -1.60 -2.40 -12.99
N ILE A 15 -0.82 -3.28 -13.64
CA ILE A 15 -0.70 -3.39 -15.10
C ILE A 15 -1.38 -4.69 -15.50
N LEU A 16 -2.54 -4.59 -16.12
CA LEU A 16 -3.36 -5.74 -16.48
C LEU A 16 -3.06 -6.20 -17.90
N TYR A 17 -2.70 -7.47 -18.01
CA TYR A 17 -2.43 -8.16 -19.26
C TYR A 17 -3.50 -9.24 -19.50
N PRO A 18 -4.52 -8.98 -20.33
CA PRO A 18 -5.46 -10.01 -20.75
C PRO A 18 -4.72 -11.03 -21.63
N ILE A 19 -4.67 -12.28 -21.21
CA ILE A 19 -3.97 -13.37 -21.90
C ILE A 19 -4.95 -14.45 -22.35
N GLU A 20 -4.63 -15.12 -23.46
CA GLU A 20 -5.43 -16.22 -23.97
C GLU A 20 -5.52 -17.35 -22.96
N ARG A 21 -4.38 -17.81 -22.49
CA ARG A 21 -4.21 -18.84 -21.45
C ARG A 21 -2.94 -18.61 -20.66
N TYR A 22 -2.86 -19.14 -19.44
CA TYR A 22 -1.61 -19.12 -18.69
C TYR A 22 -0.64 -20.15 -19.29
N PRO A 23 0.57 -19.75 -19.73
CA PRO A 23 1.50 -20.67 -20.39
C PRO A 23 2.24 -21.50 -19.37
N GLY A 24 2.66 -22.71 -19.76
CA GLY A 24 3.66 -23.48 -19.04
C GLY A 24 5.04 -22.85 -19.12
N LYS A 25 5.98 -23.33 -18.29
CA LYS A 25 7.37 -22.85 -18.33
C LYS A 25 7.99 -23.04 -19.72
N GLY A 26 8.50 -21.94 -20.29
CA GLY A 26 9.11 -21.94 -21.63
C GLY A 26 8.13 -21.88 -22.79
N GLU A 27 6.82 -21.82 -22.54
CA GLU A 27 5.80 -21.64 -23.57
C GLU A 27 5.48 -20.15 -23.82
N LEU A 28 4.88 -19.89 -24.97
CA LEU A 28 4.38 -18.58 -25.39
C LEU A 28 2.87 -18.50 -25.18
N THR A 29 2.37 -17.36 -24.76
CA THR A 29 0.96 -16.99 -24.83
C THR A 29 0.79 -15.63 -25.50
N THR A 30 -0.44 -15.30 -25.92
CA THR A 30 -0.77 -14.04 -26.57
C THR A 30 -1.47 -13.11 -25.58
N ILE A 31 -1.08 -11.84 -25.55
CA ILE A 31 -1.87 -10.77 -24.94
C ILE A 31 -2.95 -10.40 -25.95
N THR A 32 -4.22 -10.60 -25.61
CA THR A 32 -5.35 -10.61 -26.54
C THR A 32 -6.02 -9.25 -26.71
N GLU A 33 -5.89 -8.37 -25.73
CA GLU A 33 -6.50 -7.05 -25.71
C GLU A 33 -5.47 -5.98 -25.31
N GLY A 34 -5.91 -4.72 -25.25
CA GLY A 34 -5.06 -3.62 -24.80
C GLY A 34 -4.62 -3.77 -23.34
N ILE A 35 -3.36 -3.47 -23.06
CA ILE A 35 -2.84 -3.40 -21.71
C ILE A 35 -3.49 -2.22 -21.00
N MET A 36 -3.99 -2.45 -19.80
CA MET A 36 -4.58 -1.40 -18.94
C MET A 36 -3.69 -1.13 -17.73
N GLN A 37 -3.69 0.12 -17.31
CA GLN A 37 -3.02 0.53 -16.07
C GLN A 37 -4.03 1.20 -15.14
N ALA A 38 -3.93 0.94 -13.86
CA ALA A 38 -4.73 1.57 -12.82
C ALA A 38 -3.93 1.73 -11.55
N THR A 39 -4.25 2.73 -10.76
CA THR A 39 -3.74 2.82 -9.39
C THR A 39 -4.30 1.68 -8.54
N GLY A 40 -3.46 1.14 -7.68
CA GLY A 40 -3.80 0.05 -6.78
C GLY A 40 -3.01 0.11 -5.47
N GLY A 41 -3.06 -0.97 -4.73
CA GLY A 41 -2.48 -1.05 -3.38
C GLY A 41 -3.43 -0.53 -2.30
N ALA A 42 -3.24 -1.02 -1.09
CA ALA A 42 -4.17 -0.75 0.00
C ALA A 42 -4.28 0.74 0.33
N MET A 43 -3.17 1.48 0.32
CA MET A 43 -3.17 2.92 0.60
C MET A 43 -4.05 3.67 -0.41
N CYS A 44 -3.81 3.50 -1.71
CA CYS A 44 -4.58 4.20 -2.75
C CYS A 44 -6.06 3.81 -2.72
N ASN A 45 -6.37 2.52 -2.62
CA ASN A 45 -7.75 2.04 -2.63
C ASN A 45 -8.53 2.59 -1.44
N VAL A 46 -8.00 2.43 -0.22
CA VAL A 46 -8.68 2.86 1.00
C VAL A 46 -8.87 4.37 1.03
N ILE A 47 -7.83 5.15 0.71
CA ILE A 47 -7.93 6.62 0.83
C ILE A 47 -8.90 7.22 -0.20
N MET A 48 -8.88 6.70 -1.44
CA MET A 48 -9.79 7.17 -2.48
C MET A 48 -11.24 6.77 -2.19
N ASP A 49 -11.48 5.59 -1.63
CA ASP A 49 -12.83 5.17 -1.25
C ASP A 49 -13.35 5.99 -0.06
N LEU A 50 -12.52 6.26 0.95
CA LEU A 50 -12.88 7.19 2.03
C LEU A 50 -13.20 8.60 1.51
N ALA A 51 -12.42 9.09 0.56
CA ALA A 51 -12.63 10.41 -0.04
C ALA A 51 -13.96 10.50 -0.81
N ARG A 52 -14.37 9.40 -1.48
CA ARG A 52 -15.66 9.31 -2.17
C ARG A 52 -16.84 9.21 -1.20
N LEU A 53 -16.67 8.45 -0.11
CA LEU A 53 -17.71 8.22 0.88
C LEU A 53 -18.02 9.47 1.71
N ASP A 54 -16.99 10.25 2.06
CA ASP A 54 -17.14 11.50 2.81
C ASP A 54 -16.16 12.57 2.28
N PRO A 55 -16.60 13.42 1.34
CA PRO A 55 -15.74 14.48 0.80
C PRO A 55 -15.34 15.57 1.81
N ALA A 56 -15.97 15.61 2.99
CA ALA A 56 -15.61 16.55 4.06
C ALA A 56 -14.58 15.97 5.04
N LEU A 57 -14.29 14.66 4.97
CA LEU A 57 -13.32 14.00 5.83
C LEU A 57 -11.89 14.38 5.41
N PRO A 58 -11.09 15.03 6.28
CA PRO A 58 -9.69 15.28 5.99
C PRO A 58 -8.91 13.97 5.93
N LEU A 59 -8.17 13.76 4.84
CA LEU A 59 -7.38 12.56 4.59
C LEU A 59 -5.93 12.93 4.32
N THR A 60 -5.00 12.10 4.80
CA THR A 60 -3.56 12.26 4.52
C THR A 60 -3.00 10.95 3.99
N ALA A 61 -2.40 10.98 2.80
CA ALA A 61 -1.69 9.86 2.21
C ALA A 61 -0.25 9.82 2.74
N ILE A 62 0.21 8.63 3.15
CA ILE A 62 1.60 8.39 3.57
C ILE A 62 2.11 7.16 2.85
N GLY A 63 3.15 7.31 2.04
CA GLY A 63 3.72 6.21 1.27
C GLY A 63 4.96 6.64 0.49
N ARG A 64 5.64 5.67 -0.09
CA ARG A 64 6.81 5.91 -0.95
C ARG A 64 6.48 5.58 -2.40
N ILE A 65 6.85 6.47 -3.31
CA ILE A 65 6.74 6.32 -4.77
C ILE A 65 8.04 6.81 -5.42
N GLY A 66 8.29 6.43 -6.67
CA GLY A 66 9.37 6.98 -7.47
C GLY A 66 9.00 8.32 -8.14
N ASP A 67 10.00 9.09 -8.53
CA ASP A 67 9.83 10.19 -9.49
C ASP A 67 9.85 9.64 -10.93
N ASP A 68 8.84 8.85 -11.26
CA ASP A 68 8.67 8.12 -12.51
C ASP A 68 7.23 8.27 -13.04
N PRO A 69 6.92 7.78 -14.25
CA PRO A 69 5.56 7.89 -14.81
C PRO A 69 4.50 7.25 -13.93
N GLU A 70 4.81 6.12 -13.30
CA GLU A 70 3.93 5.38 -12.41
C GLU A 70 3.63 6.17 -11.13
N GLY A 71 4.65 6.80 -10.53
CA GLY A 71 4.47 7.67 -9.36
C GLY A 71 3.65 8.91 -9.69
N ARG A 72 3.88 9.53 -10.84
CA ARG A 72 3.05 10.66 -11.32
C ARG A 72 1.60 10.26 -11.51
N MET A 73 1.32 9.08 -12.09
CA MET A 73 -0.04 8.56 -12.25
C MET A 73 -0.74 8.40 -10.89
N ILE A 74 -0.07 7.89 -9.87
CA ILE A 74 -0.62 7.79 -8.51
C ILE A 74 -0.98 9.17 -7.98
N MET A 75 -0.07 10.14 -8.10
CA MET A 75 -0.30 11.49 -7.59
C MET A 75 -1.43 12.22 -8.32
N GLU A 76 -1.53 12.03 -9.64
CA GLU A 76 -2.63 12.58 -10.44
C GLU A 76 -4.00 12.00 -10.02
N GLU A 77 -4.05 10.71 -9.70
CA GLU A 77 -5.30 10.09 -9.21
C GLU A 77 -5.69 10.61 -7.81
N LEU A 78 -4.72 10.74 -6.89
CA LEU A 78 -4.98 11.29 -5.56
C LEU A 78 -5.42 12.77 -5.62
N ALA A 79 -4.82 13.55 -6.54
CA ALA A 79 -5.14 14.97 -6.71
C ALA A 79 -6.57 15.25 -7.20
N LYS A 80 -7.29 14.23 -7.69
CA LYS A 80 -8.72 14.36 -8.03
C LYS A 80 -9.62 14.57 -6.81
N PHE A 81 -9.10 14.32 -5.60
CA PHE A 81 -9.82 14.41 -4.35
C PHE A 81 -9.27 15.56 -3.49
N PRO A 82 -9.96 16.70 -3.42
CA PRO A 82 -9.46 17.90 -2.73
C PRO A 82 -9.32 17.72 -1.21
N ASN A 83 -9.92 16.69 -0.64
CA ASN A 83 -9.84 16.36 0.78
C ASN A 83 -8.68 15.37 1.09
N ILE A 84 -7.84 14.99 0.11
CA ILE A 84 -6.63 14.21 0.32
C ILE A 84 -5.40 15.13 0.30
N SER A 85 -4.68 15.25 1.42
CA SER A 85 -3.32 15.80 1.45
C SER A 85 -2.31 14.72 1.08
N THR A 86 -1.38 15.08 0.20
CA THR A 86 -0.26 14.25 -0.24
C THR A 86 1.10 14.74 0.26
N ASP A 87 1.10 15.69 1.22
CA ASP A 87 2.31 16.35 1.75
C ASP A 87 3.25 15.40 2.50
N GLN A 88 2.79 14.19 2.81
CA GLN A 88 3.56 13.12 3.48
C GLN A 88 3.96 12.00 2.50
N MET A 89 3.74 12.18 1.20
CA MET A 89 4.25 11.25 0.19
C MET A 89 5.74 11.47 -0.04
N ILE A 90 6.49 10.38 -0.11
CA ILE A 90 7.96 10.39 -0.24
C ILE A 90 8.34 9.92 -1.63
N TYR A 91 9.18 10.71 -2.30
CA TYR A 91 9.68 10.40 -3.63
C TYR A 91 11.09 9.81 -3.53
N GLU A 92 11.18 8.48 -3.53
CA GLU A 92 12.46 7.79 -3.46
C GLU A 92 12.38 6.41 -4.10
N GLY A 93 13.39 6.05 -4.92
CA GLY A 93 13.45 4.76 -5.59
C GLY A 93 12.59 4.71 -6.86
N LYS A 94 12.05 3.52 -7.15
CA LYS A 94 11.12 3.26 -8.25
C LYS A 94 9.74 2.91 -7.72
N THR A 95 8.71 3.42 -8.35
CA THR A 95 7.32 3.10 -7.99
C THR A 95 7.07 1.59 -8.10
N SER A 96 6.41 1.07 -7.10
CA SER A 96 6.01 -0.34 -7.04
C SER A 96 4.89 -0.62 -8.05
N PHE A 97 4.88 -1.80 -8.63
CA PHE A 97 3.83 -2.20 -9.57
C PHE A 97 3.51 -3.69 -9.46
N THR A 98 2.35 -4.06 -9.94
CA THR A 98 1.97 -5.47 -10.12
C THR A 98 1.58 -5.72 -11.57
N ALA A 99 2.29 -6.64 -12.23
CA ALA A 99 1.83 -7.18 -13.50
C ALA A 99 0.79 -8.28 -13.23
N VAL A 100 -0.43 -8.07 -13.71
CA VAL A 100 -1.57 -8.95 -13.48
C VAL A 100 -1.92 -9.67 -14.76
N MET A 101 -1.62 -10.97 -14.82
CA MET A 101 -2.04 -11.82 -15.94
C MET A 101 -3.48 -12.26 -15.71
N CYS A 102 -4.37 -11.86 -16.60
CA CYS A 102 -5.81 -12.17 -16.54
C CYS A 102 -6.16 -13.16 -17.66
N GLU A 103 -6.43 -14.40 -17.32
CA GLU A 103 -6.89 -15.42 -18.29
C GLU A 103 -8.29 -15.10 -18.81
N ASN A 104 -8.46 -15.14 -20.15
CA ASN A 104 -9.74 -14.80 -20.77
C ASN A 104 -10.86 -15.80 -20.45
N ASP A 105 -10.54 -17.08 -20.45
CA ASP A 105 -11.54 -18.14 -20.29
C ASP A 105 -11.94 -18.34 -18.82
N THR A 106 -10.93 -18.53 -17.95
CA THR A 106 -11.16 -18.86 -16.53
C THR A 106 -11.40 -17.62 -15.68
N LYS A 107 -11.06 -16.42 -16.18
CA LYS A 107 -11.01 -15.16 -15.42
C LYS A 107 -10.08 -15.21 -14.20
N GLN A 108 -9.21 -16.22 -14.11
CA GLN A 108 -8.21 -16.30 -13.06
C GLN A 108 -7.14 -15.24 -13.27
N ARG A 109 -6.61 -14.74 -12.15
CA ARG A 109 -5.55 -13.74 -12.13
C ARG A 109 -4.31 -14.29 -11.45
N THR A 110 -3.14 -14.01 -12.04
CA THR A 110 -1.82 -14.30 -11.45
C THR A 110 -1.04 -13.01 -11.35
N PHE A 111 -0.41 -12.79 -10.21
CA PHE A 111 0.20 -11.51 -9.85
C PHE A 111 1.72 -11.64 -9.81
N PHE A 112 2.41 -10.73 -10.50
CA PHE A 112 3.86 -10.57 -10.45
C PHE A 112 4.17 -9.19 -9.89
N GLN A 113 4.60 -9.16 -8.65
CA GLN A 113 4.80 -7.90 -7.93
C GLN A 113 6.26 -7.47 -7.93
N TYR A 114 6.49 -6.20 -8.32
CA TYR A 114 7.71 -5.48 -8.05
C TYR A 114 7.52 -4.64 -6.78
N ARG A 115 8.28 -4.92 -5.74
CA ARG A 115 8.14 -4.30 -4.41
C ARG A 115 8.50 -2.82 -4.41
N GLY A 116 9.53 -2.42 -5.16
CA GLY A 116 9.91 -1.03 -5.40
C GLY A 116 10.02 -0.18 -4.14
N ALA A 117 9.56 1.06 -4.23
CA ALA A 117 9.62 2.05 -3.16
C ALA A 117 8.84 1.63 -1.90
N ASN A 118 7.73 0.90 -2.05
CA ASN A 118 6.94 0.43 -0.90
C ASN A 118 7.73 -0.46 0.06
N ALA A 119 8.68 -1.26 -0.47
CA ALA A 119 9.54 -2.11 0.36
C ALA A 119 10.35 -1.31 1.40
N GLN A 120 10.63 -0.05 1.11
CA GLN A 120 11.49 0.83 1.91
C GLN A 120 10.72 1.74 2.87
N LEU A 121 9.37 1.71 2.87
CA LEU A 121 8.60 2.48 3.84
C LEU A 121 9.00 2.09 5.27
N CYS A 122 9.36 3.06 6.09
CA CYS A 122 9.92 2.85 7.42
C CYS A 122 9.33 3.81 8.46
N GLU A 123 9.70 3.64 9.73
CA GLU A 123 9.16 4.46 10.84
C GLU A 123 9.54 5.94 10.70
N GLU A 124 10.71 6.20 10.14
CA GLU A 124 11.26 7.54 9.94
C GLU A 124 10.45 8.38 8.93
N ASP A 125 9.64 7.73 8.11
CA ASP A 125 8.75 8.38 7.14
C ASP A 125 7.50 9.01 7.82
N PHE A 126 7.27 8.71 9.08
CA PHE A 126 6.12 9.19 9.84
C PHE A 126 6.50 10.35 10.74
N ASP A 127 6.43 11.57 10.21
CA ASP A 127 6.66 12.78 11.01
C ASP A 127 5.45 13.09 11.90
N TRP A 128 5.50 12.62 13.14
CA TRP A 128 4.42 12.80 14.12
C TRP A 128 4.09 14.26 14.42
N SER A 129 5.01 15.19 14.16
CA SER A 129 4.77 16.63 14.34
C SER A 129 3.84 17.21 13.27
N ARG A 130 3.77 16.57 12.10
CA ARG A 130 2.96 16.97 10.95
C ARG A 130 1.71 16.10 10.78
N ILE A 131 1.62 14.96 11.47
CA ILE A 131 0.48 14.04 11.39
C ILE A 131 -0.60 14.49 12.36
N ASP A 132 -1.68 15.09 11.82
CA ASP A 132 -2.87 15.50 12.59
C ASP A 132 -4.08 14.63 12.21
N CYS A 133 -4.06 13.36 12.64
CA CYS A 133 -5.18 12.44 12.40
C CYS A 133 -5.63 11.75 13.69
N ARG A 134 -6.91 11.37 13.76
CA ARG A 134 -7.46 10.57 14.86
C ARG A 134 -7.25 9.07 14.68
N LEU A 135 -7.02 8.63 13.43
CA LEU A 135 -6.83 7.24 13.05
C LEU A 135 -5.72 7.16 12.00
N LEU A 136 -4.79 6.24 12.19
CA LEU A 136 -3.81 5.80 11.19
C LEU A 136 -4.20 4.39 10.74
N HIS A 137 -4.49 4.22 9.46
CA HIS A 137 -4.65 2.92 8.81
C HIS A 137 -3.40 2.60 8.01
N ILE A 138 -2.82 1.40 8.20
CA ILE A 138 -1.69 0.92 7.41
C ILE A 138 -2.11 -0.35 6.67
N GLY A 139 -2.08 -0.25 5.35
CA GLY A 139 -2.51 -1.33 4.47
C GLY A 139 -1.38 -2.20 3.96
N TYR A 140 -1.67 -3.49 3.87
CA TYR A 140 -0.85 -4.58 3.36
C TYR A 140 0.44 -4.83 4.15
N ILE A 141 0.31 -5.10 5.46
CA ILE A 141 1.36 -5.83 6.18
C ILE A 141 1.72 -7.08 5.37
N LEU A 142 2.99 -7.45 5.34
CA LEU A 142 3.63 -8.49 4.55
C LEU A 142 4.06 -8.04 3.14
N LEU A 143 3.80 -6.78 2.76
CA LEU A 143 4.29 -6.17 1.53
C LEU A 143 5.17 -4.91 1.77
N LEU A 144 5.44 -4.56 3.02
CA LEU A 144 6.25 -3.41 3.43
C LEU A 144 7.53 -3.93 4.08
N ASP A 145 8.50 -4.34 3.25
CA ASP A 145 9.62 -5.20 3.67
C ASP A 145 10.39 -4.64 4.88
N THR A 146 10.69 -3.33 4.90
CA THR A 146 11.37 -2.70 6.04
C THR A 146 10.52 -2.70 7.32
N LEU A 147 9.22 -2.41 7.22
CA LEU A 147 8.31 -2.46 8.37
C LEU A 147 8.01 -3.90 8.83
N ASP A 148 8.15 -4.88 7.92
CA ASP A 148 7.99 -6.30 8.21
C ASP A 148 9.24 -6.91 8.88
N GLU A 149 10.37 -6.19 8.97
CA GLU A 149 11.56 -6.66 9.67
C GLU A 149 11.30 -6.91 11.16
N GLU A 150 12.01 -7.89 11.71
CA GLU A 150 11.96 -8.19 13.14
C GLU A 150 12.57 -7.06 13.98
N HIS A 151 11.94 -6.77 15.13
CA HIS A 151 12.42 -5.81 16.10
C HIS A 151 12.51 -6.44 17.48
N ALA A 152 13.67 -6.31 18.14
CA ALA A 152 13.96 -7.03 19.40
C ALA A 152 12.95 -6.76 20.52
N GLU A 153 12.44 -5.54 20.65
CA GLU A 153 11.52 -5.13 21.72
C GLU A 153 10.05 -5.32 21.33
N TYR A 154 9.68 -4.96 20.08
CA TYR A 154 8.28 -4.90 19.64
C TYR A 154 7.85 -6.13 18.84
N GLY A 155 8.78 -6.99 18.45
CA GLY A 155 8.58 -8.14 17.58
C GLY A 155 8.73 -7.80 16.10
N THR A 156 8.18 -6.67 15.63
CA THR A 156 8.41 -6.14 14.27
C THR A 156 8.54 -4.62 14.28
N ARG A 157 9.16 -4.04 13.25
CA ARG A 157 9.21 -2.59 13.06
C ARG A 157 7.81 -2.00 12.85
N MET A 158 6.90 -2.73 12.20
CA MET A 158 5.48 -2.36 12.12
C MET A 158 4.85 -2.21 13.50
N ALA A 159 5.08 -3.15 14.41
CA ALA A 159 4.56 -3.08 15.78
C ALA A 159 5.09 -1.84 16.53
N LYS A 160 6.38 -1.50 16.34
CA LYS A 160 6.99 -0.29 16.89
C LYS A 160 6.34 0.98 16.33
N LEU A 161 6.09 1.03 15.01
CA LEU A 161 5.40 2.15 14.37
C LEU A 161 3.99 2.36 14.94
N LEU A 162 3.21 1.28 15.07
CA LEU A 162 1.86 1.32 15.64
C LEU A 162 1.86 1.73 17.12
N HIS A 163 2.85 1.25 17.90
CA HIS A 163 3.05 1.70 19.28
C HIS A 163 3.32 3.22 19.33
N SER A 164 4.18 3.72 18.45
CA SER A 164 4.49 5.15 18.36
C SER A 164 3.27 5.98 17.99
N ALA A 165 2.41 5.51 17.08
CA ALA A 165 1.14 6.15 16.75
C ALA A 165 0.23 6.27 17.98
N LYS A 166 0.07 5.19 18.74
CA LYS A 166 -0.71 5.19 20.00
C LYS A 166 -0.13 6.13 21.05
N ALA A 167 1.18 6.17 21.21
CA ALA A 167 1.87 7.11 22.12
C ALA A 167 1.59 8.58 21.74
N ASN A 168 1.35 8.86 20.46
CA ASN A 168 0.92 10.17 19.96
C ASN A 168 -0.61 10.37 19.99
N GLY A 169 -1.36 9.48 20.65
CA GLY A 169 -2.82 9.60 20.82
C GLY A 169 -3.61 9.31 19.54
N ILE A 170 -3.04 8.55 18.61
CA ILE A 170 -3.67 8.16 17.34
C ILE A 170 -4.17 6.73 17.46
N LYS A 171 -5.42 6.47 17.09
CA LYS A 171 -5.93 5.11 16.93
C LYS A 171 -5.28 4.45 15.72
N THR A 172 -5.15 3.14 15.76
CA THR A 172 -4.48 2.37 14.69
C THR A 172 -5.42 1.33 14.10
N SER A 173 -5.24 1.07 12.82
CA SER A 173 -5.94 0.05 12.05
C SER A 173 -4.98 -0.53 11.03
N ILE A 174 -5.06 -1.83 10.79
CA ILE A 174 -4.22 -2.53 9.81
C ILE A 174 -5.08 -3.45 8.95
N ASP A 175 -4.59 -3.74 7.76
CA ASP A 175 -4.98 -4.90 6.99
C ASP A 175 -3.77 -5.71 6.54
N VAL A 176 -3.98 -6.86 5.96
CA VAL A 176 -2.94 -7.81 5.57
C VAL A 176 -3.21 -8.33 4.16
N VAL A 177 -2.14 -8.65 3.43
CA VAL A 177 -2.25 -9.36 2.15
C VAL A 177 -2.26 -10.87 2.37
N SER A 178 -2.82 -11.61 1.42
CA SER A 178 -2.74 -13.08 1.41
C SER A 178 -1.28 -13.54 1.36
N GLU A 179 -0.95 -14.51 2.19
CA GLU A 179 0.38 -15.10 2.30
C GLU A 179 0.24 -16.63 2.39
N THR A 180 1.06 -17.35 1.66
CA THR A 180 1.06 -18.83 1.64
C THR A 180 2.11 -19.47 2.54
N GLY A 181 3.04 -18.65 3.10
CA GLY A 181 4.11 -19.10 3.99
C GLY A 181 3.78 -18.93 5.48
N ASP A 182 4.81 -18.90 6.29
CA ASP A 182 4.74 -18.74 7.76
C ASP A 182 4.79 -17.27 8.23
N ARG A 183 5.05 -16.34 7.31
CA ARG A 183 5.23 -14.91 7.63
C ARG A 183 4.01 -14.32 8.32
N PHE A 184 2.80 -14.73 7.91
CA PHE A 184 1.57 -14.26 8.54
C PHE A 184 1.56 -14.55 10.05
N ALA A 185 1.81 -15.82 10.41
CA ALA A 185 1.80 -16.25 11.81
C ALA A 185 2.91 -15.61 12.66
N ARG A 186 4.01 -15.22 12.04
CA ARG A 186 5.17 -14.64 12.70
C ARG A 186 5.10 -13.12 12.80
N LEU A 187 4.70 -12.42 11.74
CA LEU A 187 4.82 -10.96 11.63
C LEU A 187 3.54 -10.19 11.99
N VAL A 188 2.36 -10.80 11.81
CA VAL A 188 1.10 -10.11 12.09
C VAL A 188 0.77 -10.02 13.59
N PRO A 189 0.91 -11.08 14.42
CA PRO A 189 0.55 -11.02 15.84
C PRO A 189 1.25 -9.93 16.65
N PRO A 190 2.55 -9.60 16.44
CA PRO A 190 3.17 -8.47 17.10
C PRO A 190 2.48 -7.13 16.81
N ALA A 191 2.08 -6.88 15.55
CA ALA A 191 1.38 -5.67 15.14
C ALA A 191 -0.01 -5.55 15.79
N LEU A 192 -0.75 -6.66 15.90
CA LEU A 192 -2.09 -6.70 16.52
C LEU A 192 -2.12 -6.25 17.99
N LYS A 193 -1.01 -6.34 18.70
CA LYS A 193 -0.92 -5.83 20.09
C LYS A 193 -1.10 -4.31 20.17
N TYR A 194 -0.84 -3.63 19.07
CA TYR A 194 -0.85 -2.16 18.97
C TYR A 194 -1.88 -1.65 17.95
N THR A 195 -2.83 -2.50 17.59
CA THR A 195 -3.96 -2.14 16.70
C THR A 195 -5.20 -1.77 17.50
#